data_0e18784a627fde09c8fa4cfc5aceef8b
#
_entry.id   0e18784a627fde09c8fa4cfc5aceef8b
#
_cell.length_a   1.000
_cell.length_b   1.000
_cell.length_c   1.000
_cell.angle_alpha   90.00
_cell.angle_beta   90.00
_cell.angle_gamma   90.00
#
_symmetry.space_group_name_H-M   'P 1'
#
loop_
_entity.id
_entity.type
_entity.pdbx_description
1 polymer ?
#
loop_
_entity_poly.entity_id
_entity_poly.type
_entity_poly.pdbx_seq_one_letter_code
_entity_poly.pdbx_strand_id
1 'polypeptide(L)'
;MSKEKKYRIGTYLILIPAILFLFPKVYAQHESKTINDSWKFYQGECEAAASATYDDSAWNSIHLPHTWNTDAYTEKKYYQGTGWYRRTLTLPQNWQTKQVFLKLDAASKAATIYMNGRKIGEHNGGYTACTFDITPFCSFDAPNSLAIHVDNARQDIPPISADFTFFGGIYRDVWLTAVPKQHFHLTNYGSEGIFISTPQVSEEKGTILIRGEIKNDAEQKASLELEHIIYNPDGSIAQTQKQSIQIKGGELYSFRTETAPILSPRLWAPEAPHLYRVESILRDKKTKAILDHSNHHTGFRWFSFDGKTGFSLNGKPYKLRGICRKKKKKPIGVALTDEMHRRDMKLMKEMGANFIRISHYPQDDALLEMCDKLGMLAWEEIPIIDIVPDTPGYAENCENNLREMIRQHYNHPSIITWGYMNEILLVTQRRYKKEEELKPVLERTLSLANRLEKVLKEEDSTRVSTMAFHGSNSYNEVGLGNITDIVGWNLYQGWYGGDLTGFERFLTEQ
;
A
#
# COMPACT_ATOMS: atom_id res chain seq x y z
N MET A 1 64.76 -19.93 64.15
CA MET A 1 63.42 -20.48 64.44
C MET A 1 62.41 -19.38 64.18
N SER A 2 61.80 -19.35 63.01
CA SER A 2 60.77 -18.37 62.63
C SER A 2 59.50 -19.18 62.35
N LYS A 3 58.40 -18.80 63.01
CA LYS A 3 57.09 -19.44 62.87
C LYS A 3 56.33 -18.75 61.72
N GLU A 4 56.08 -19.48 60.62
CA GLU A 4 55.13 -19.04 59.60
C GLU A 4 53.67 -19.16 60.06
N LYS A 5 52.95 -18.09 59.99
CA LYS A 5 51.51 -18.09 60.18
C LYS A 5 50.83 -18.30 58.82
N LYS A 6 50.17 -19.43 58.63
CA LYS A 6 49.28 -19.72 57.52
C LYS A 6 47.93 -19.03 57.72
N TYR A 7 47.59 -18.08 56.87
CA TYR A 7 46.19 -17.54 56.78
C TYR A 7 45.41 -18.45 55.81
N ARG A 8 44.33 -19.05 56.34
CA ARG A 8 43.29 -19.68 55.50
C ARG A 8 42.29 -18.63 55.04
N ILE A 9 42.24 -18.38 53.72
CA ILE A 9 41.23 -17.58 53.08
C ILE A 9 40.03 -18.51 52.82
N GLY A 10 38.94 -18.30 53.54
CA GLY A 10 37.67 -18.98 53.32
C GLY A 10 36.94 -18.31 52.16
N THR A 11 36.82 -19.03 51.04
CA THR A 11 36.06 -18.60 49.88
C THR A 11 34.58 -18.89 50.15
N TYR A 12 33.78 -17.83 50.47
CA TYR A 12 32.33 -17.95 50.52
C TYR A 12 31.78 -17.84 49.11
N LEU A 13 31.30 -18.96 48.55
CA LEU A 13 30.49 -18.97 47.35
C LEU A 13 29.07 -18.43 47.69
N ILE A 14 28.76 -17.20 47.28
CA ILE A 14 27.42 -16.67 47.35
C ILE A 14 26.69 -17.21 46.10
N LEU A 15 25.88 -18.25 46.28
CA LEU A 15 24.91 -18.70 45.29
C LEU A 15 23.78 -17.67 45.23
N ILE A 16 23.81 -16.78 44.22
CA ILE A 16 22.65 -15.95 43.85
C ILE A 16 21.71 -16.88 43.06
N PRO A 17 20.49 -17.16 43.53
CA PRO A 17 19.55 -17.90 42.71
C PRO A 17 19.14 -16.99 41.52
N ALA A 18 19.54 -17.41 40.31
CA ALA A 18 19.01 -16.83 39.08
C ALA A 18 17.51 -17.16 39.01
N ILE A 19 16.65 -16.25 39.47
CA ILE A 19 15.22 -16.32 39.22
C ILE A 19 15.08 -16.05 37.73
N LEU A 20 15.03 -17.09 36.90
CA LEU A 20 14.52 -17.02 35.54
C LEU A 20 13.06 -16.62 35.65
N PHE A 21 12.76 -15.33 35.43
CA PHE A 21 11.43 -14.89 35.06
C PHE A 21 11.12 -15.51 33.71
N LEU A 22 10.53 -16.69 33.71
CA LEU A 22 9.78 -17.21 32.58
C LEU A 22 8.55 -16.30 32.40
N PHE A 23 8.75 -15.16 31.72
CA PHE A 23 7.63 -14.46 31.13
C PHE A 23 7.02 -15.44 30.12
N PRO A 24 5.77 -15.87 30.27
CA PRO A 24 5.10 -16.60 29.21
C PRO A 24 5.21 -15.71 27.98
N LYS A 25 5.80 -16.19 26.89
CA LYS A 25 5.67 -15.55 25.58
C LYS A 25 4.19 -15.60 25.29
N VAL A 26 3.50 -14.49 25.59
CA VAL A 26 2.12 -14.27 25.15
C VAL A 26 2.24 -14.08 23.65
N TYR A 27 2.07 -15.16 22.91
CA TYR A 27 2.01 -15.10 21.47
C TYR A 27 0.81 -14.20 21.14
N ALA A 28 1.04 -13.18 20.33
CA ALA A 28 -0.03 -12.43 19.75
C ALA A 28 -0.95 -13.42 19.04
N GLN A 29 -2.27 -13.28 19.29
CA GLN A 29 -3.24 -14.19 18.67
C GLN A 29 -3.43 -13.88 17.16
N HIS A 30 -2.85 -12.78 16.69
CA HIS A 30 -2.73 -12.43 15.27
C HIS A 30 -1.67 -13.31 14.61
N GLU A 31 -2.09 -14.12 13.65
CA GLU A 31 -1.23 -14.99 12.85
C GLU A 31 -1.42 -14.67 11.37
N SER A 32 -0.33 -14.43 10.67
CA SER A 32 -0.36 -14.17 9.22
C SER A 32 0.69 -15.01 8.50
N LYS A 33 0.34 -15.55 7.33
CA LYS A 33 1.24 -16.33 6.49
C LYS A 33 0.93 -16.14 5.02
N THR A 34 1.96 -16.14 4.19
CA THR A 34 1.79 -16.23 2.74
C THR A 34 1.32 -17.62 2.32
N ILE A 35 0.54 -17.64 1.25
CA ILE A 35 0.09 -18.88 0.61
C ILE A 35 0.48 -18.89 -0.88
N ASN A 36 1.73 -18.56 -1.17
CA ASN A 36 2.23 -18.39 -2.54
C ASN A 36 2.53 -19.71 -3.26
N ASP A 37 2.70 -20.80 -2.53
CA ASP A 37 3.06 -22.10 -3.09
C ASP A 37 1.83 -22.92 -3.49
N SER A 38 2.06 -23.94 -4.33
CA SER A 38 1.08 -25.00 -4.64
C SER A 38 -0.21 -24.50 -5.28
N TRP A 39 -0.12 -23.53 -6.18
CA TRP A 39 -1.23 -23.09 -6.99
C TRP A 39 -1.33 -23.86 -8.30
N LYS A 40 -2.57 -24.02 -8.78
CA LYS A 40 -2.91 -24.47 -10.11
C LYS A 40 -3.41 -23.29 -10.92
N PHE A 41 -2.99 -23.22 -12.19
CA PHE A 41 -3.32 -22.11 -13.09
C PHE A 41 -3.84 -22.62 -14.44
N TYR A 42 -4.90 -21.97 -14.92
CA TYR A 42 -5.46 -22.16 -16.26
C TYR A 42 -5.71 -20.79 -16.92
N GLN A 43 -5.23 -20.62 -18.14
CA GLN A 43 -5.45 -19.41 -18.93
C GLN A 43 -6.69 -19.58 -19.79
N GLY A 44 -7.65 -18.69 -19.65
CA GLY A 44 -8.90 -18.69 -20.41
C GLY A 44 -10.14 -18.84 -19.52
N GLU A 45 -11.30 -18.92 -20.16
CA GLU A 45 -12.59 -19.07 -19.48
C GLU A 45 -12.80 -20.51 -18.98
N CYS A 46 -13.23 -20.64 -17.74
CA CYS A 46 -13.57 -21.90 -17.11
C CYS A 46 -14.50 -21.69 -15.91
N GLU A 47 -15.74 -21.28 -16.13
CA GLU A 47 -16.70 -21.01 -15.03
C GLU A 47 -16.88 -22.19 -14.07
N ALA A 48 -16.77 -23.43 -14.56
CA ALA A 48 -16.83 -24.62 -13.73
C ALA A 48 -15.73 -24.68 -12.65
N ALA A 49 -14.63 -23.93 -12.85
CA ALA A 49 -13.51 -23.86 -11.91
C ALA A 49 -13.86 -23.22 -10.57
N ALA A 50 -14.99 -22.51 -10.48
CA ALA A 50 -15.53 -22.01 -9.22
C ALA A 50 -16.00 -23.13 -8.28
N SER A 51 -16.37 -24.30 -8.84
CA SER A 51 -16.87 -25.46 -8.06
C SER A 51 -15.79 -26.01 -7.12
N ALA A 52 -16.21 -26.36 -5.91
CA ALA A 52 -15.34 -27.03 -4.94
C ALA A 52 -14.82 -28.42 -5.43
N THR A 53 -15.60 -29.10 -6.25
CA THR A 53 -15.31 -30.46 -6.75
C THR A 53 -14.67 -30.46 -8.13
N TYR A 54 -14.32 -29.32 -8.69
CA TYR A 54 -13.66 -29.22 -9.98
C TYR A 54 -12.29 -29.92 -9.95
N ASP A 55 -12.04 -30.78 -10.93
CA ASP A 55 -10.73 -31.44 -11.10
C ASP A 55 -9.76 -30.53 -11.87
N ASP A 56 -8.80 -29.99 -11.13
CA ASP A 56 -7.73 -29.14 -11.68
C ASP A 56 -6.38 -29.86 -11.86
N SER A 57 -6.38 -31.21 -11.83
CA SER A 57 -5.17 -32.03 -11.93
C SER A 57 -4.36 -31.78 -13.20
N ALA A 58 -5.06 -31.49 -14.32
CA ALA A 58 -4.45 -31.18 -15.61
C ALA A 58 -3.90 -29.75 -15.73
N TRP A 59 -4.14 -28.88 -14.75
CA TRP A 59 -3.70 -27.48 -14.79
C TRP A 59 -2.21 -27.33 -14.47
N ASN A 60 -1.60 -26.24 -14.97
CA ASN A 60 -0.22 -25.92 -14.67
C ASN A 60 -0.01 -25.66 -13.19
N SER A 61 1.01 -26.28 -12.61
CA SER A 61 1.46 -25.96 -11.26
C SER A 61 2.34 -24.71 -11.29
N ILE A 62 2.01 -23.71 -10.48
CA ILE A 62 2.74 -22.43 -10.42
C ILE A 62 2.97 -21.98 -8.97
N HIS A 63 3.84 -21.00 -8.81
CA HIS A 63 4.04 -20.23 -7.58
C HIS A 63 3.68 -18.77 -7.81
N LEU A 64 3.22 -18.09 -6.77
CA LEU A 64 3.04 -16.64 -6.78
C LEU A 64 4.34 -15.95 -6.28
N PRO A 65 4.61 -14.77 -6.74
CA PRO A 65 3.92 -13.94 -7.74
C PRO A 65 3.93 -14.57 -9.14
N HIS A 66 2.82 -14.45 -9.89
CA HIS A 66 2.67 -15.03 -11.23
C HIS A 66 1.99 -14.08 -12.21
N THR A 67 2.47 -14.05 -13.45
CA THR A 67 1.79 -13.42 -14.59
C THR A 67 1.80 -14.37 -15.79
N TRP A 68 0.71 -14.37 -16.54
CA TRP A 68 0.64 -15.15 -17.79
C TRP A 68 1.24 -14.43 -19.01
N ASN A 69 1.65 -13.15 -18.86
CA ASN A 69 2.19 -12.34 -19.95
C ASN A 69 3.73 -12.29 -19.97
N THR A 70 4.39 -13.41 -19.75
CA THR A 70 5.86 -13.49 -19.80
C THR A 70 6.42 -13.29 -21.20
N ASP A 71 5.61 -13.55 -22.25
CA ASP A 71 5.86 -13.39 -23.67
C ASP A 71 5.70 -11.96 -24.18
N ALA A 72 5.08 -11.07 -23.42
CA ALA A 72 4.81 -9.68 -23.82
C ALA A 72 6.07 -8.84 -24.19
N TYR A 73 7.27 -9.38 -24.00
CA TYR A 73 8.54 -8.76 -24.44
C TYR A 73 8.97 -9.16 -25.84
N THR A 74 8.48 -10.28 -26.34
CA THR A 74 8.85 -10.86 -27.65
C THR A 74 7.70 -10.78 -28.64
N GLU A 75 6.47 -10.83 -28.13
CA GLU A 75 5.27 -10.79 -28.96
C GLU A 75 4.70 -9.38 -29.05
N LYS A 76 4.32 -8.97 -30.28
CA LYS A 76 3.65 -7.67 -30.52
C LYS A 76 2.24 -7.63 -29.95
N LYS A 77 1.58 -8.79 -29.88
CA LYS A 77 0.26 -8.96 -29.27
C LYS A 77 0.40 -9.99 -28.16
N TYR A 78 0.02 -9.63 -26.96
CA TYR A 78 -0.03 -10.49 -25.79
C TYR A 78 -1.49 -10.75 -25.37
N TYR A 79 -1.71 -11.83 -24.66
CA TYR A 79 -3.05 -12.21 -24.21
C TYR A 79 -3.62 -11.21 -23.21
N GLN A 80 -4.81 -10.69 -23.49
CA GLN A 80 -5.68 -9.98 -22.55
C GLN A 80 -7.00 -10.75 -22.48
N GLY A 81 -7.40 -11.11 -21.28
CA GLY A 81 -8.56 -11.97 -21.02
C GLY A 81 -8.51 -12.48 -19.59
N THR A 82 -8.99 -13.69 -19.41
CA THR A 82 -9.19 -14.28 -18.09
C THR A 82 -8.18 -15.39 -17.77
N GLY A 83 -8.01 -15.63 -16.48
CA GLY A 83 -7.25 -16.75 -15.96
C GLY A 83 -7.78 -17.20 -14.60
N TRP A 84 -7.70 -18.49 -14.36
CA TRP A 84 -8.15 -19.11 -13.13
C TRP A 84 -6.98 -19.62 -12.31
N TYR A 85 -7.04 -19.34 -11.02
CA TYR A 85 -6.11 -19.82 -10.01
C TYR A 85 -6.87 -20.68 -9.03
N ARG A 86 -6.34 -21.87 -8.70
CA ARG A 86 -6.96 -22.77 -7.72
C ARG A 86 -5.92 -23.27 -6.73
N ARG A 87 -6.36 -23.46 -5.50
CA ARG A 87 -5.55 -24.04 -4.44
C ARG A 87 -6.41 -24.75 -3.40
N THR A 88 -5.93 -25.89 -2.93
CA THR A 88 -6.49 -26.55 -1.74
C THR A 88 -5.83 -26.00 -0.48
N LEU A 89 -6.63 -25.64 0.51
CA LEU A 89 -6.19 -25.07 1.78
C LEU A 89 -6.63 -25.95 2.95
N THR A 90 -5.70 -26.32 3.81
CA THR A 90 -5.99 -26.86 5.15
C THR A 90 -5.72 -25.79 6.19
N LEU A 91 -6.76 -25.40 6.92
CA LEU A 91 -6.68 -24.39 7.95
C LEU A 91 -6.29 -25.02 9.30
N PRO A 92 -5.43 -24.35 10.10
CA PRO A 92 -5.09 -24.83 11.44
C PRO A 92 -6.34 -24.90 12.35
N GLN A 93 -6.47 -25.95 13.14
CA GLN A 93 -7.59 -26.12 14.08
C GLN A 93 -7.72 -25.00 15.12
N ASN A 94 -6.60 -24.43 15.55
CA ASN A 94 -6.58 -23.30 16.49
C ASN A 94 -7.14 -21.98 15.85
N TRP A 95 -7.44 -21.96 14.57
CA TRP A 95 -8.09 -20.82 13.91
C TRP A 95 -9.62 -20.90 13.93
N GLN A 96 -10.20 -22.03 14.36
CA GLN A 96 -11.65 -22.25 14.35
C GLN A 96 -12.45 -21.20 15.16
N THR A 97 -11.82 -20.60 16.20
CA THR A 97 -12.44 -19.56 17.02
C THR A 97 -12.07 -18.15 16.63
N LYS A 98 -11.27 -18.00 15.56
CA LYS A 98 -10.76 -16.73 15.05
C LYS A 98 -11.55 -16.26 13.82
N GLN A 99 -11.35 -14.98 13.46
CA GLN A 99 -11.69 -14.48 12.15
C GLN A 99 -10.54 -14.76 11.19
N VAL A 100 -10.85 -15.22 9.99
CA VAL A 100 -9.87 -15.58 8.97
C VAL A 100 -10.06 -14.72 7.74
N PHE A 101 -8.99 -14.06 7.32
CA PHE A 101 -8.98 -13.16 6.18
C PHE A 101 -8.07 -13.67 5.08
N LEU A 102 -8.50 -13.46 3.84
CA LEU A 102 -7.69 -13.64 2.63
C LEU A 102 -7.34 -12.24 2.10
N LYS A 103 -6.04 -11.94 1.97
CA LYS A 103 -5.56 -10.71 1.34
C LYS A 103 -4.80 -11.06 0.06
N LEU A 104 -5.12 -10.38 -1.02
CA LEU A 104 -4.34 -10.36 -2.26
C LEU A 104 -3.65 -8.99 -2.34
N ASP A 105 -2.32 -8.94 -2.40
CA ASP A 105 -1.60 -7.67 -2.50
C ASP A 105 -1.73 -7.04 -3.89
N ALA A 106 -1.94 -7.82 -4.94
CA ALA A 106 -2.46 -7.35 -6.23
C ALA A 106 -2.87 -8.49 -7.17
N ALA A 107 -3.96 -8.28 -7.89
CA ALA A 107 -4.39 -9.14 -9.00
C ALA A 107 -4.95 -8.30 -10.15
N SER A 108 -4.40 -8.38 -11.34
CA SER A 108 -4.70 -7.43 -12.42
C SER A 108 -5.67 -7.99 -13.46
N LYS A 109 -6.76 -7.26 -13.70
CA LYS A 109 -7.29 -5.98 -13.19
C LYS A 109 -8.42 -6.22 -12.20
N ALA A 110 -9.27 -7.21 -12.47
CA ALA A 110 -10.36 -7.64 -11.62
C ALA A 110 -10.08 -9.02 -11.06
N ALA A 111 -10.47 -9.28 -9.83
CA ALA A 111 -10.37 -10.58 -9.19
C ALA A 111 -11.70 -10.96 -8.55
N THR A 112 -12.25 -12.13 -8.90
CA THR A 112 -13.42 -12.69 -8.24
C THR A 112 -13.01 -13.92 -7.44
N ILE A 113 -13.35 -13.93 -6.16
CA ILE A 113 -12.88 -14.93 -5.19
C ILE A 113 -13.99 -15.89 -4.83
N TYR A 114 -13.67 -17.19 -4.82
CA TYR A 114 -14.58 -18.27 -4.43
C TYR A 114 -13.91 -19.17 -3.36
N MET A 115 -14.66 -19.49 -2.32
CA MET A 115 -14.27 -20.48 -1.32
C MET A 115 -15.33 -21.57 -1.25
N ASN A 116 -14.90 -22.83 -1.41
CA ASN A 116 -15.78 -23.99 -1.37
C ASN A 116 -16.99 -23.88 -2.33
N GLY A 117 -16.76 -23.33 -3.53
CA GLY A 117 -17.79 -23.13 -4.56
C GLY A 117 -18.68 -21.90 -4.35
N ARG A 118 -18.51 -21.14 -3.28
CA ARG A 118 -19.31 -19.94 -2.97
C ARG A 118 -18.52 -18.69 -3.31
N LYS A 119 -19.12 -17.74 -4.05
CA LYS A 119 -18.52 -16.43 -4.30
C LYS A 119 -18.43 -15.66 -2.97
N ILE A 120 -17.22 -15.20 -2.65
CA ILE A 120 -16.93 -14.35 -1.48
C ILE A 120 -17.10 -12.89 -1.86
N GLY A 121 -16.48 -12.46 -2.97
CA GLY A 121 -16.49 -11.09 -3.40
C GLY A 121 -15.73 -10.87 -4.70
N GLU A 122 -15.62 -9.61 -5.08
CA GLU A 122 -14.91 -9.14 -6.27
C GLU A 122 -14.12 -7.88 -5.92
N HIS A 123 -12.95 -7.72 -6.52
CA HIS A 123 -12.12 -6.52 -6.42
C HIS A 123 -11.81 -6.00 -7.82
N ASN A 124 -12.05 -4.69 -8.01
CA ASN A 124 -11.86 -3.96 -9.26
C ASN A 124 -10.70 -2.98 -9.13
N GLY A 125 -9.46 -3.52 -9.06
CA GLY A 125 -8.27 -2.73 -8.88
C GLY A 125 -7.02 -3.56 -9.14
N GLY A 126 -6.30 -3.28 -10.23
CA GLY A 126 -5.19 -4.12 -10.65
C GLY A 126 -3.89 -3.93 -9.87
N TYR A 127 -3.78 -2.91 -9.01
CA TYR A 127 -2.51 -2.49 -8.43
C TYR A 127 -2.55 -2.21 -6.93
N THR A 128 -3.71 -2.34 -6.33
CA THR A 128 -3.98 -2.18 -4.90
C THR A 128 -4.33 -3.52 -4.27
N ALA A 129 -4.16 -3.64 -2.96
CA ALA A 129 -4.52 -4.84 -2.21
C ALA A 129 -6.02 -4.89 -1.95
N CYS A 130 -6.54 -6.12 -1.77
CA CYS A 130 -7.88 -6.35 -1.28
C CYS A 130 -7.89 -7.42 -0.20
N THR A 131 -8.76 -7.25 0.80
CA THR A 131 -8.90 -8.17 1.92
C THR A 131 -10.35 -8.60 2.08
N PHE A 132 -10.57 -9.92 2.19
CA PHE A 132 -11.89 -10.52 2.33
C PHE A 132 -11.98 -11.32 3.63
N ASP A 133 -13.06 -11.15 4.39
CA ASP A 133 -13.41 -12.06 5.46
C ASP A 133 -13.89 -13.38 4.86
N ILE A 134 -13.11 -14.44 5.04
CA ILE A 134 -13.44 -15.78 4.55
C ILE A 134 -14.00 -16.68 5.64
N THR A 135 -14.10 -16.21 6.88
CA THR A 135 -14.53 -17.01 8.05
C THR A 135 -15.82 -17.77 7.81
N PRO A 136 -16.92 -17.16 7.24
CA PRO A 136 -18.18 -17.85 7.05
C PRO A 136 -18.15 -18.93 5.95
N PHE A 137 -17.06 -19.01 5.20
CA PHE A 137 -16.89 -19.89 4.06
C PHE A 137 -15.93 -21.04 4.32
N CYS A 138 -15.19 -21.00 5.43
CA CYS A 138 -14.14 -21.95 5.78
C CYS A 138 -14.69 -23.22 6.44
N SER A 139 -14.05 -24.34 6.14
CA SER A 139 -14.12 -25.60 6.92
C SER A 139 -12.79 -25.76 7.68
N PHE A 140 -12.87 -26.19 8.94
CA PHE A 140 -11.70 -26.54 9.74
C PHE A 140 -11.51 -28.05 9.87
N ASP A 141 -12.54 -28.82 9.52
CA ASP A 141 -12.54 -30.30 9.60
C ASP A 141 -12.20 -30.97 8.28
N ALA A 142 -12.16 -30.20 7.19
CA ALA A 142 -11.89 -30.70 5.84
C ALA A 142 -11.05 -29.66 5.04
N PRO A 143 -10.35 -30.11 3.99
CA PRO A 143 -9.69 -29.21 3.06
C PRO A 143 -10.68 -28.24 2.40
N ASN A 144 -10.26 -26.99 2.20
CA ASN A 144 -11.02 -25.96 1.51
C ASN A 144 -10.52 -25.79 0.08
N SER A 145 -11.43 -25.60 -0.86
CA SER A 145 -11.10 -25.23 -2.23
C SER A 145 -11.17 -23.70 -2.37
N LEU A 146 -10.04 -23.06 -2.62
CA LEU A 146 -9.95 -21.64 -2.99
C LEU A 146 -9.81 -21.54 -4.50
N ALA A 147 -10.70 -20.78 -5.16
CA ALA A 147 -10.60 -20.46 -6.57
C ALA A 147 -10.66 -18.94 -6.78
N ILE A 148 -9.82 -18.41 -7.67
CA ILE A 148 -9.73 -16.98 -7.98
C ILE A 148 -9.77 -16.84 -9.50
N HIS A 149 -10.77 -16.12 -9.99
CA HIS A 149 -10.89 -15.71 -11.39
C HIS A 149 -10.28 -14.32 -11.53
N VAL A 150 -9.38 -14.14 -12.48
CA VAL A 150 -8.71 -12.86 -12.75
C VAL A 150 -8.94 -12.46 -14.20
N ASP A 151 -9.29 -11.19 -14.44
CA ASP A 151 -9.54 -10.63 -15.78
C ASP A 151 -8.75 -9.32 -15.97
N ASN A 152 -7.83 -9.29 -16.97
CA ASN A 152 -7.07 -8.09 -17.32
C ASN A 152 -7.59 -7.34 -18.55
N ALA A 153 -8.73 -7.74 -19.10
CA ALA A 153 -9.33 -7.13 -20.30
C ALA A 153 -10.43 -6.08 -19.99
N ARG A 154 -10.84 -5.95 -18.72
CA ARG A 154 -11.92 -5.03 -18.29
C ARG A 154 -11.65 -3.59 -18.74
N GLN A 155 -12.71 -2.92 -19.24
CA GLN A 155 -12.64 -1.55 -19.76
C GLN A 155 -13.26 -0.51 -18.82
N ASP A 156 -13.86 -0.95 -17.75
CA ASP A 156 -14.41 -0.15 -16.65
C ASP A 156 -13.43 0.03 -15.48
N ILE A 157 -12.20 -0.52 -15.60
CA ILE A 157 -11.15 -0.45 -14.59
C ILE A 157 -9.88 0.15 -15.24
N PRO A 158 -9.27 1.21 -14.66
CA PRO A 158 -8.02 1.75 -15.17
C PRO A 158 -6.83 0.78 -14.98
N PRO A 159 -5.82 0.82 -15.88
CA PRO A 159 -5.72 1.60 -17.10
C PRO A 159 -6.47 0.95 -18.27
N ILE A 160 -6.96 1.79 -19.21
CA ILE A 160 -7.56 1.31 -20.47
C ILE A 160 -6.73 1.66 -21.69
N SER A 161 -5.81 2.60 -21.55
CA SER A 161 -4.81 3.02 -22.52
C SER A 161 -3.51 3.33 -21.79
N ALA A 162 -2.39 2.97 -22.35
CA ALA A 162 -1.05 3.32 -21.87
C ALA A 162 0.02 2.81 -22.84
N ASP A 163 1.25 3.27 -22.66
CA ASP A 163 2.46 2.83 -23.40
C ASP A 163 3.18 1.63 -22.75
N PHE A 164 2.51 0.93 -21.83
CA PHE A 164 3.06 -0.25 -21.14
C PHE A 164 2.13 -1.47 -21.24
N THR A 165 2.67 -2.64 -20.96
CA THR A 165 1.95 -3.92 -21.00
C THR A 165 0.96 -4.02 -19.83
N PHE A 166 -0.28 -4.39 -20.13
CA PHE A 166 -1.31 -4.71 -19.15
C PHE A 166 -1.15 -6.17 -18.72
N PHE A 167 -0.22 -6.39 -17.80
CA PHE A 167 0.04 -7.73 -17.31
C PHE A 167 -1.16 -8.26 -16.51
N GLY A 168 -1.54 -9.50 -16.79
CA GLY A 168 -2.58 -10.20 -16.04
C GLY A 168 -1.99 -11.21 -15.06
N GLY A 169 -2.76 -11.53 -14.02
CA GLY A 169 -2.41 -12.52 -13.02
C GLY A 169 -2.41 -12.03 -11.58
N ILE A 170 -2.15 -12.94 -10.65
CA ILE A 170 -1.88 -12.64 -9.24
C ILE A 170 -0.37 -12.43 -9.13
N TYR A 171 0.05 -11.19 -9.25
CA TYR A 171 1.47 -10.87 -9.45
C TYR A 171 2.17 -10.27 -8.22
N ARG A 172 1.51 -10.33 -7.05
CA ARG A 172 2.05 -10.10 -5.71
C ARG A 172 1.61 -11.21 -4.77
N ASP A 173 1.93 -11.07 -3.51
CA ASP A 173 1.69 -12.09 -2.49
C ASP A 173 0.21 -12.27 -2.19
N VAL A 174 -0.12 -13.47 -1.73
CA VAL A 174 -1.43 -13.81 -1.17
C VAL A 174 -1.24 -14.29 0.26
N TRP A 175 -2.04 -13.73 1.17
CA TRP A 175 -1.94 -13.95 2.61
C TRP A 175 -3.20 -14.57 3.18
N LEU A 176 -3.00 -15.44 4.16
CA LEU A 176 -4.04 -15.83 5.12
C LEU A 176 -3.68 -15.22 6.48
N THR A 177 -4.63 -14.50 7.06
CA THR A 177 -4.50 -13.87 8.36
C THR A 177 -5.61 -14.35 9.29
N ALA A 178 -5.26 -14.80 10.49
CA ALA A 178 -6.20 -15.20 11.51
C ALA A 178 -6.05 -14.32 12.76
N VAL A 179 -7.12 -13.67 13.17
CA VAL A 179 -7.16 -12.76 14.31
C VAL A 179 -8.29 -13.13 15.27
N PRO A 180 -8.22 -12.76 16.55
CA PRO A 180 -9.36 -12.87 17.46
C PRO A 180 -10.57 -12.09 16.95
N LYS A 181 -11.75 -12.35 17.53
CA LYS A 181 -12.97 -11.63 17.20
C LYS A 181 -12.93 -10.12 17.50
N GLN A 182 -12.00 -9.68 18.33
CA GLN A 182 -11.68 -8.26 18.55
C GLN A 182 -10.31 -7.98 17.94
N HIS A 183 -10.27 -7.18 16.87
CA HIS A 183 -9.07 -6.92 16.08
C HIS A 183 -9.12 -5.55 15.40
N PHE A 184 -7.98 -5.08 14.87
CA PHE A 184 -7.96 -3.93 13.97
C PHE A 184 -8.67 -4.25 12.65
N HIS A 185 -9.34 -3.27 12.06
CA HIS A 185 -10.25 -3.47 10.93
C HIS A 185 -9.48 -3.73 9.62
N LEU A 186 -9.27 -5.00 9.27
CA LEU A 186 -8.46 -5.44 8.13
C LEU A 186 -9.14 -5.27 6.76
N THR A 187 -10.47 -5.09 6.69
CA THR A 187 -11.19 -4.91 5.42
C THR A 187 -11.40 -3.45 5.03
N ASN A 188 -10.72 -2.51 5.71
CA ASN A 188 -10.79 -1.08 5.41
C ASN A 188 -9.97 -0.78 4.14
N TYR A 189 -10.55 -0.95 2.95
CA TYR A 189 -9.90 -0.74 1.65
C TYR A 189 -8.55 -1.48 1.51
N GLY A 190 -8.45 -2.69 2.07
CA GLY A 190 -7.23 -3.50 2.04
C GLY A 190 -6.08 -2.98 2.89
N SER A 191 -6.28 -1.91 3.67
CA SER A 191 -5.31 -1.37 4.62
C SER A 191 -5.26 -2.17 5.93
N GLU A 192 -4.29 -1.89 6.80
CA GLU A 192 -4.19 -2.48 8.14
C GLU A 192 -5.08 -1.77 9.18
N GLY A 193 -5.92 -0.82 8.76
CA GLY A 193 -6.90 -0.13 9.62
C GLY A 193 -6.30 0.86 10.63
N ILE A 194 -5.01 1.19 10.53
CA ILE A 194 -4.31 2.17 11.38
C ILE A 194 -3.62 3.20 10.50
N PHE A 195 -3.87 4.48 10.77
CA PHE A 195 -3.36 5.61 10.01
C PHE A 195 -2.60 6.57 10.91
N ILE A 196 -1.36 6.88 10.54
CA ILE A 196 -0.43 7.68 11.33
C ILE A 196 -0.03 8.92 10.55
N SER A 197 -0.17 10.09 11.18
CA SER A 197 0.30 11.36 10.63
C SER A 197 1.02 12.18 11.70
N THR A 198 1.76 13.20 11.25
CA THR A 198 2.50 14.12 12.10
C THR A 198 1.98 15.54 11.87
N PRO A 199 0.83 15.92 12.46
CA PRO A 199 0.11 17.15 12.11
C PRO A 199 0.85 18.43 12.50
N GLN A 200 1.71 18.36 13.49
CA GLN A 200 2.53 19.48 13.94
C GLN A 200 3.99 19.03 13.99
N VAL A 201 4.83 19.67 13.20
CA VAL A 201 6.27 19.36 13.14
C VAL A 201 7.06 20.66 13.02
N SER A 202 8.06 20.82 13.89
CA SER A 202 9.12 21.82 13.82
C SER A 202 10.43 21.22 14.31
N GLU A 203 11.51 21.99 14.32
CA GLU A 203 12.78 21.56 14.92
C GLU A 203 12.69 21.41 16.45
N GLU A 204 11.78 22.16 17.11
CA GLU A 204 11.61 22.13 18.56
C GLU A 204 10.64 21.05 19.05
N LYS A 205 9.62 20.74 18.27
CA LYS A 205 8.58 19.79 18.70
C LYS A 205 7.83 19.14 17.54
N GLY A 206 7.31 17.93 17.79
CA GLY A 206 6.42 17.23 16.87
C GLY A 206 5.36 16.42 17.59
N THR A 207 4.17 16.28 17.02
CA THR A 207 3.11 15.38 17.52
C THR A 207 2.84 14.26 16.53
N ILE A 208 2.40 13.12 17.02
CA ILE A 208 1.93 11.98 16.21
C ILE A 208 0.44 11.83 16.46
N LEU A 209 -0.33 11.78 15.39
CA LEU A 209 -1.74 11.46 15.40
C LEU A 209 -1.92 10.04 14.88
N ILE A 210 -2.53 9.18 15.71
CA ILE A 210 -2.86 7.79 15.39
C ILE A 210 -4.37 7.68 15.34
N ARG A 211 -4.93 7.28 14.22
CA ARG A 211 -6.35 7.02 14.03
C ARG A 211 -6.56 5.64 13.44
N GLY A 212 -7.70 5.05 13.70
CA GLY A 212 -8.01 3.73 13.13
C GLY A 212 -9.33 3.19 13.62
N GLU A 213 -9.56 1.92 13.32
CA GLU A 213 -10.81 1.23 13.61
C GLU A 213 -10.54 -0.14 14.24
N ILE A 214 -11.38 -0.47 15.24
CA ILE A 214 -11.40 -1.77 15.91
C ILE A 214 -12.73 -2.42 15.61
N LYS A 215 -12.72 -3.68 15.17
CA LYS A 215 -13.91 -4.50 14.94
C LYS A 215 -14.12 -5.46 16.12
N ASN A 216 -15.37 -5.62 16.52
CA ASN A 216 -15.78 -6.69 17.44
C ASN A 216 -16.75 -7.64 16.70
N ASP A 217 -16.24 -8.75 16.20
CA ASP A 217 -17.04 -9.78 15.51
C ASP A 217 -17.66 -10.81 16.48
N ALA A 218 -17.53 -10.61 17.78
CA ALA A 218 -18.29 -11.38 18.75
C ALA A 218 -19.72 -10.82 18.90
N GLU A 219 -20.65 -11.66 19.35
CA GLU A 219 -22.02 -11.23 19.68
C GLU A 219 -22.06 -10.38 20.97
N GLN A 220 -21.15 -10.64 21.91
CA GLN A 220 -21.10 -9.96 23.18
C GLN A 220 -20.28 -8.68 23.09
N LYS A 221 -20.63 -7.74 23.97
CA LYS A 221 -19.83 -6.54 24.14
C LYS A 221 -18.45 -6.88 24.69
N ALA A 222 -17.41 -6.19 24.23
CA ALA A 222 -16.04 -6.31 24.69
C ALA A 222 -15.58 -5.07 25.46
N SER A 223 -14.75 -5.31 26.51
CA SER A 223 -14.04 -4.27 27.26
C SER A 223 -12.55 -4.40 26.94
N LEU A 224 -12.00 -3.41 26.24
CA LEU A 224 -10.67 -3.45 25.67
C LEU A 224 -9.78 -2.34 26.25
N GLU A 225 -8.48 -2.55 26.15
CA GLU A 225 -7.45 -1.54 26.36
C GLU A 225 -6.63 -1.42 25.07
N LEU A 226 -6.63 -0.23 24.49
CA LEU A 226 -5.77 0.12 23.36
C LEU A 226 -4.55 0.85 23.89
N GLU A 227 -3.37 0.35 23.56
CA GLU A 227 -2.08 0.93 23.94
C GLU A 227 -1.28 1.27 22.69
N HIS A 228 -0.78 2.52 22.60
CA HIS A 228 0.18 2.93 21.60
C HIS A 228 1.51 3.21 22.28
N ILE A 229 2.57 2.55 21.80
CA ILE A 229 3.95 2.77 22.25
C ILE A 229 4.73 3.38 21.10
N ILE A 230 5.26 4.56 21.31
CA ILE A 230 6.07 5.28 20.32
C ILE A 230 7.54 5.11 20.71
N TYR A 231 8.33 4.61 19.76
CA TYR A 231 9.77 4.42 19.93
C TYR A 231 10.53 5.45 19.11
N ASN A 232 11.57 6.00 19.69
CA ASN A 232 12.56 6.84 19.01
C ASN A 232 13.33 6.02 17.95
N PRO A 233 14.03 6.68 17.01
CA PRO A 233 14.87 6.00 16.02
C PRO A 233 15.99 5.10 16.62
N ASP A 234 16.39 5.35 17.87
CA ASP A 234 17.36 4.52 18.59
C ASP A 234 16.73 3.33 19.35
N GLY A 235 15.41 3.16 19.26
CA GLY A 235 14.67 2.09 19.91
C GLY A 235 14.22 2.38 21.35
N SER A 236 14.61 3.51 21.95
CA SER A 236 14.09 3.92 23.26
C SER A 236 12.61 4.36 23.16
N ILE A 237 11.86 4.21 24.25
CA ILE A 237 10.47 4.63 24.30
C ILE A 237 10.40 6.16 24.42
N ALA A 238 9.76 6.80 23.45
CA ALA A 238 9.46 8.23 23.47
C ALA A 238 8.22 8.52 24.30
N GLN A 239 7.14 7.77 24.07
CA GLN A 239 5.86 7.93 24.77
C GLN A 239 5.06 6.63 24.76
N THR A 240 4.11 6.56 25.70
CA THR A 240 3.07 5.51 25.76
C THR A 240 1.72 6.18 26.01
N GLN A 241 0.70 5.80 25.22
CA GLN A 241 -0.67 6.27 25.36
C GLN A 241 -1.59 5.07 25.56
N LYS A 242 -2.54 5.19 26.51
CA LYS A 242 -3.51 4.12 26.81
C LYS A 242 -4.93 4.66 26.82
N GLN A 243 -5.82 3.87 26.26
CA GLN A 243 -7.24 4.21 26.18
C GLN A 243 -8.09 2.97 26.50
N SER A 244 -9.12 3.13 27.33
CA SER A 244 -10.12 2.09 27.59
C SER A 244 -11.27 2.21 26.62
N ILE A 245 -11.66 1.10 26.00
CA ILE A 245 -12.69 1.03 24.96
C ILE A 245 -13.78 0.05 25.40
N GLN A 246 -15.02 0.44 25.13
CA GLN A 246 -16.19 -0.45 25.22
C GLN A 246 -16.81 -0.51 23.83
N ILE A 247 -16.94 -1.72 23.29
CA ILE A 247 -17.49 -1.94 21.96
C ILE A 247 -18.54 -3.04 22.00
N LYS A 248 -19.73 -2.79 21.43
CA LYS A 248 -20.79 -3.79 21.37
C LYS A 248 -20.47 -4.89 20.36
N GLY A 249 -21.16 -6.01 20.47
CA GLY A 249 -21.06 -7.09 19.49
C GLY A 249 -21.46 -6.65 18.09
N GLY A 250 -20.70 -7.05 17.09
CA GLY A 250 -20.89 -6.71 15.69
C GLY A 250 -20.51 -5.27 15.29
N GLU A 251 -20.15 -4.39 16.26
CA GLU A 251 -19.86 -2.97 15.98
C GLU A 251 -18.41 -2.73 15.52
N LEU A 252 -18.23 -1.57 14.89
CA LEU A 252 -16.94 -0.97 14.54
C LEU A 252 -16.74 0.26 15.46
N TYR A 253 -15.57 0.38 16.05
CA TYR A 253 -15.17 1.50 16.89
C TYR A 253 -14.02 2.28 16.26
N SER A 254 -14.26 3.54 15.93
CA SER A 254 -13.20 4.44 15.44
C SER A 254 -12.50 5.10 16.61
N PHE A 255 -11.17 5.09 16.60
CA PHE A 255 -10.34 5.77 17.60
C PHE A 255 -9.47 6.86 16.97
N ARG A 256 -9.12 7.84 17.82
CA ARG A 256 -8.20 8.93 17.49
C ARG A 256 -7.37 9.25 18.74
N THR A 257 -6.06 9.12 18.65
CA THR A 257 -5.12 9.40 19.73
C THR A 257 -4.03 10.34 19.21
N GLU A 258 -3.84 11.49 19.85
CA GLU A 258 -2.74 12.39 19.57
C GLU A 258 -1.75 12.37 20.73
N THR A 259 -0.46 12.27 20.41
CA THR A 259 0.59 12.26 21.42
C THR A 259 0.78 13.64 22.06
N ALA A 260 1.33 13.69 23.28
CA ALA A 260 1.96 14.91 23.74
C ALA A 260 3.12 15.27 22.81
N PRO A 261 3.56 16.55 22.75
CA PRO A 261 4.69 16.93 21.91
C PRO A 261 5.96 16.17 22.29
N ILE A 262 6.61 15.58 21.27
CA ILE A 262 7.97 15.03 21.36
C ILE A 262 8.91 16.21 21.11
N LEU A 263 9.78 16.50 22.07
CA LEU A 263 10.69 17.63 22.01
C LEU A 263 11.92 17.28 21.17
N SER A 264 12.37 18.27 20.35
CA SER A 264 13.53 18.15 19.45
C SER A 264 13.52 16.82 18.66
N PRO A 265 12.43 16.54 17.91
CA PRO A 265 12.33 15.28 17.19
C PRO A 265 13.42 15.16 16.14
N ARG A 266 13.95 13.94 15.96
CA ARG A 266 14.84 13.65 14.84
C ARG A 266 14.04 13.69 13.56
N LEU A 267 14.27 14.69 12.73
CA LEU A 267 13.54 14.90 11.48
C LEU A 267 13.91 13.85 10.43
N TRP A 268 12.93 13.42 9.67
CA TRP A 268 13.13 12.57 8.50
C TRP A 268 13.49 13.43 7.29
N ALA A 269 14.58 13.07 6.61
CA ALA A 269 15.01 13.69 5.35
C ALA A 269 15.81 12.67 4.54
N PRO A 270 16.01 12.85 3.21
CA PRO A 270 16.79 11.95 2.37
C PRO A 270 18.23 11.67 2.86
N GLU A 271 18.84 12.62 3.54
CA GLU A 271 20.19 12.51 4.11
C GLU A 271 20.19 11.88 5.52
N ALA A 272 19.05 11.92 6.20
CA ALA A 272 18.90 11.44 7.57
C ALA A 272 17.47 10.86 7.76
N PRO A 273 17.18 9.65 7.22
CA PRO A 273 15.85 9.08 7.21
C PRO A 273 15.47 8.47 8.57
N HIS A 274 15.33 9.32 9.57
CA HIS A 274 14.99 8.92 10.94
C HIS A 274 13.54 8.47 11.03
N LEU A 275 13.31 7.19 11.31
CA LEU A 275 12.00 6.59 11.46
C LEU A 275 11.69 6.33 12.94
N TYR A 276 10.53 6.79 13.37
CA TYR A 276 9.89 6.43 14.63
C TYR A 276 9.03 5.20 14.40
N ARG A 277 9.00 4.26 15.36
CA ARG A 277 8.12 3.10 15.32
C ARG A 277 6.93 3.32 16.24
N VAL A 278 5.74 3.08 15.74
CA VAL A 278 4.48 3.12 16.48
C VAL A 278 3.94 1.70 16.58
N GLU A 279 3.92 1.16 17.79
CA GLU A 279 3.34 -0.12 18.10
C GLU A 279 1.96 0.09 18.71
N SER A 280 0.92 -0.48 18.10
CA SER A 280 -0.46 -0.44 18.59
C SER A 280 -0.86 -1.82 19.09
N ILE A 281 -1.28 -1.93 20.35
CA ILE A 281 -1.60 -3.18 21.01
C ILE A 281 -3.03 -3.13 21.51
N LEU A 282 -3.84 -4.08 21.10
CA LEU A 282 -5.20 -4.29 21.58
C LEU A 282 -5.20 -5.43 22.60
N ARG A 283 -5.70 -5.15 23.81
CA ARG A 283 -5.78 -6.12 24.90
C ARG A 283 -7.20 -6.30 25.40
N ASP A 284 -7.53 -7.49 25.83
CA ASP A 284 -8.67 -7.68 26.73
C ASP A 284 -8.39 -6.97 28.07
N LYS A 285 -9.29 -6.09 28.49
CA LYS A 285 -9.06 -5.24 29.67
C LYS A 285 -8.99 -6.02 30.97
N LYS A 286 -9.74 -7.15 31.08
CA LYS A 286 -9.82 -7.98 32.28
C LYS A 286 -8.65 -8.95 32.37
N THR A 287 -8.39 -9.70 31.33
CA THR A 287 -7.38 -10.76 31.31
C THR A 287 -5.98 -10.25 30.99
N LYS A 288 -5.87 -9.04 30.42
CA LYS A 288 -4.63 -8.44 29.87
C LYS A 288 -4.02 -9.20 28.70
N ALA A 289 -4.71 -10.22 28.19
CA ALA A 289 -4.27 -10.94 26.99
C ALA A 289 -4.18 -9.99 25.78
N ILE A 290 -3.11 -10.10 25.02
CA ILE A 290 -2.96 -9.41 23.73
C ILE A 290 -3.88 -10.10 22.74
N LEU A 291 -4.83 -9.36 22.19
CA LEU A 291 -5.75 -9.81 21.16
C LEU A 291 -5.16 -9.55 19.78
N ASP A 292 -4.72 -8.31 19.55
CA ASP A 292 -4.17 -7.91 18.27
C ASP A 292 -3.03 -6.91 18.45
N HIS A 293 -2.15 -6.79 17.44
CA HIS A 293 -1.07 -5.81 17.47
C HIS A 293 -0.69 -5.41 16.02
N SER A 294 -0.23 -4.20 15.88
CA SER A 294 0.27 -3.67 14.61
C SER A 294 1.50 -2.82 14.85
N ASN A 295 2.42 -2.79 13.88
CA ASN A 295 3.66 -2.02 13.91
C ASN A 295 3.81 -1.21 12.64
N HIS A 296 3.92 0.10 12.82
CA HIS A 296 4.12 1.03 11.72
C HIS A 296 5.34 1.92 11.96
N HIS A 297 5.89 2.46 10.87
CA HIS A 297 6.90 3.49 10.93
C HIS A 297 6.31 4.84 10.51
N THR A 298 6.85 5.92 11.04
CA THR A 298 6.54 7.28 10.62
C THR A 298 7.79 8.16 10.75
N GLY A 299 7.77 9.34 10.11
CA GLY A 299 8.87 10.28 10.18
C GLY A 299 8.38 11.71 10.38
N PHE A 300 9.03 12.44 11.28
CA PHE A 300 8.74 13.86 11.47
C PHE A 300 9.35 14.65 10.33
N ARG A 301 8.50 15.26 9.51
CA ARG A 301 8.89 16.16 8.42
C ARG A 301 7.76 17.12 8.09
N TRP A 302 8.10 18.23 7.51
CA TRP A 302 7.17 19.10 6.79
C TRP A 302 7.77 19.51 5.45
N PHE A 303 6.93 19.87 4.53
CA PHE A 303 7.35 20.32 3.21
C PHE A 303 6.37 21.33 2.65
N SER A 304 6.82 22.09 1.66
CA SER A 304 5.98 23.01 0.92
C SER A 304 6.41 23.09 -0.54
N PHE A 305 5.44 23.40 -1.39
CA PHE A 305 5.66 23.78 -2.77
C PHE A 305 5.23 25.23 -2.93
N ASP A 306 6.08 26.03 -3.53
CA ASP A 306 5.83 27.44 -3.78
C ASP A 306 6.25 27.80 -5.21
N GLY A 307 5.38 28.52 -5.94
CA GLY A 307 5.59 28.83 -7.35
C GLY A 307 6.83 29.70 -7.64
N LYS A 308 7.37 30.41 -6.64
CA LYS A 308 8.55 31.28 -6.79
C LYS A 308 9.82 30.66 -6.24
N THR A 309 9.73 29.97 -5.10
CA THR A 309 10.88 29.43 -4.37
C THR A 309 11.06 27.92 -4.56
N GLY A 310 10.07 27.26 -5.16
CA GLY A 310 10.10 25.83 -5.44
C GLY A 310 9.77 24.97 -4.23
N PHE A 311 10.35 23.76 -4.19
CA PHE A 311 10.15 22.79 -3.12
C PHE A 311 11.08 23.05 -1.95
N SER A 312 10.52 22.97 -0.75
CA SER A 312 11.26 23.03 0.51
C SER A 312 10.93 21.85 1.39
N LEU A 313 11.93 21.28 2.07
CA LEU A 313 11.81 20.20 3.05
C LEU A 313 12.41 20.67 4.38
N ASN A 314 11.64 20.48 5.48
CA ASN A 314 12.05 20.89 6.82
C ASN A 314 12.55 22.36 6.88
N GLY A 315 11.81 23.24 6.18
CA GLY A 315 12.09 24.68 6.13
C GLY A 315 13.27 25.09 5.25
N LYS A 316 13.91 24.17 4.53
CA LYS A 316 15.06 24.46 3.66
C LYS A 316 14.72 24.20 2.19
N PRO A 317 15.15 25.06 1.25
CA PRO A 317 15.03 24.78 -0.18
C PRO A 317 15.68 23.44 -0.52
N TYR A 318 14.98 22.61 -1.28
CA TYR A 318 15.43 21.26 -1.57
C TYR A 318 15.22 20.90 -3.05
N LYS A 319 16.29 20.44 -3.72
CA LYS A 319 16.22 20.05 -5.12
C LYS A 319 15.87 18.57 -5.26
N LEU A 320 14.72 18.27 -5.86
CA LEU A 320 14.33 16.92 -6.20
C LEU A 320 15.13 16.44 -7.43
N ARG A 321 15.83 15.31 -7.29
CA ARG A 321 16.53 14.59 -8.35
C ARG A 321 15.95 13.20 -8.43
N GLY A 322 15.00 13.03 -9.35
CA GLY A 322 14.11 11.87 -9.38
C GLY A 322 14.36 10.92 -10.54
N ILE A 323 13.84 9.72 -10.35
CA ILE A 323 13.77 8.66 -11.35
C ILE A 323 12.31 8.23 -11.45
N CYS A 324 11.83 7.95 -12.69
CA CYS A 324 10.58 7.26 -12.92
C CYS A 324 10.83 5.75 -12.96
N ARG A 325 10.00 4.96 -12.25
CA ARG A 325 10.11 3.52 -12.27
C ARG A 325 8.83 2.88 -12.82
N LYS A 326 8.97 2.16 -13.95
CA LYS A 326 7.95 1.25 -14.47
C LYS A 326 8.30 -0.18 -14.03
N LYS A 327 7.37 -0.87 -13.36
CA LYS A 327 7.58 -2.20 -12.77
C LYS A 327 7.56 -3.29 -13.85
N LYS A 328 8.72 -3.72 -14.35
CA LYS A 328 8.82 -4.92 -15.21
C LYS A 328 10.24 -5.46 -15.34
N LYS A 329 10.42 -6.78 -15.38
CA LYS A 329 11.70 -7.44 -15.56
C LYS A 329 11.58 -8.69 -16.42
N LYS A 330 12.44 -8.81 -17.43
CA LYS A 330 12.53 -10.07 -18.21
C LYS A 330 13.11 -11.19 -17.36
N PRO A 331 12.59 -12.43 -17.45
CA PRO A 331 11.42 -12.88 -18.20
C PRO A 331 10.10 -12.84 -17.41
N ILE A 332 10.11 -12.36 -16.17
CA ILE A 332 9.02 -12.51 -15.17
C ILE A 332 7.96 -11.40 -15.19
N GLY A 333 8.07 -10.44 -16.12
CA GLY A 333 7.10 -9.35 -16.23
C GLY A 333 7.03 -8.49 -14.98
N VAL A 334 5.84 -8.39 -14.40
CA VAL A 334 5.55 -7.64 -13.17
C VAL A 334 5.55 -8.51 -11.90
N ALA A 335 5.71 -9.82 -12.04
CA ALA A 335 5.75 -10.78 -10.92
C ALA A 335 7.11 -10.72 -10.21
N LEU A 336 7.43 -9.58 -9.61
CA LEU A 336 8.67 -9.32 -8.90
C LEU A 336 8.53 -9.71 -7.43
N THR A 337 9.62 -10.24 -6.86
CA THR A 337 9.70 -10.48 -5.42
C THR A 337 10.09 -9.19 -4.68
N ASP A 338 9.79 -9.12 -3.40
CA ASP A 338 10.20 -8.03 -2.51
C ASP A 338 11.69 -7.72 -2.60
N GLU A 339 12.53 -8.75 -2.66
CA GLU A 339 13.99 -8.56 -2.74
C GLU A 339 14.42 -7.87 -4.04
N MET A 340 13.69 -8.11 -5.14
CA MET A 340 13.93 -7.39 -6.39
C MET A 340 13.56 -5.91 -6.27
N HIS A 341 12.47 -5.60 -5.58
CA HIS A 341 12.09 -4.22 -5.27
C HIS A 341 13.16 -3.54 -4.40
N ARG A 342 13.58 -4.19 -3.33
CA ARG A 342 14.61 -3.68 -2.41
C ARG A 342 15.94 -3.42 -3.11
N ARG A 343 16.35 -4.32 -4.04
CA ARG A 343 17.56 -4.16 -4.84
C ARG A 343 17.47 -2.95 -5.77
N ASP A 344 16.36 -2.81 -6.50
CA ASP A 344 16.17 -1.67 -7.41
C ASP A 344 16.29 -0.34 -6.66
N MET A 345 15.67 -0.22 -5.48
CA MET A 345 15.70 0.99 -4.69
C MET A 345 17.10 1.34 -4.19
N LYS A 346 17.90 0.33 -3.78
CA LYS A 346 19.31 0.53 -3.41
C LYS A 346 20.11 1.10 -4.58
N LEU A 347 19.97 0.51 -5.78
CA LEU A 347 20.65 0.99 -6.99
C LEU A 347 20.26 2.43 -7.35
N MET A 348 18.97 2.77 -7.25
CA MET A 348 18.50 4.14 -7.50
C MET A 348 19.08 5.14 -6.50
N LYS A 349 19.17 4.77 -5.23
CA LYS A 349 19.81 5.61 -4.20
C LYS A 349 21.31 5.77 -4.46
N GLU A 350 22.02 4.71 -4.82
CA GLU A 350 23.44 4.73 -5.18
C GLU A 350 23.74 5.62 -6.40
N MET A 351 22.80 5.72 -7.35
CA MET A 351 22.87 6.67 -8.47
C MET A 351 22.72 8.14 -8.03
N GLY A 352 22.43 8.42 -6.76
CA GLY A 352 22.25 9.76 -6.22
C GLY A 352 20.83 10.30 -6.31
N ALA A 353 19.82 9.47 -6.58
CA ALA A 353 18.41 9.87 -6.54
C ALA A 353 17.97 10.14 -5.10
N ASN A 354 17.15 11.19 -4.93
CA ASN A 354 16.49 11.53 -3.67
C ASN A 354 14.95 11.58 -3.81
N PHE A 355 14.46 11.28 -5.00
CA PHE A 355 13.04 11.29 -5.34
C PHE A 355 12.71 10.18 -6.35
N ILE A 356 11.53 9.61 -6.23
CA ILE A 356 10.99 8.65 -7.19
C ILE A 356 9.56 9.04 -7.59
N ARG A 357 9.28 9.08 -8.89
CA ARG A 357 7.92 9.03 -9.38
C ARG A 357 7.56 7.57 -9.64
N ILE A 358 6.60 7.06 -8.90
CA ILE A 358 6.07 5.71 -9.00
C ILE A 358 5.04 5.69 -10.13
N SER A 359 5.53 5.65 -11.36
CA SER A 359 4.70 5.78 -12.55
C SER A 359 4.32 4.41 -13.14
N HIS A 360 3.07 4.17 -13.47
CA HIS A 360 1.89 5.06 -13.35
C HIS A 360 0.81 4.38 -12.51
N TYR A 361 1.20 3.58 -11.51
CA TYR A 361 0.30 2.78 -10.67
C TYR A 361 0.97 2.43 -9.33
N PRO A 362 0.17 2.16 -8.29
CA PRO A 362 0.67 1.77 -6.97
C PRO A 362 1.64 0.60 -7.05
N GLN A 363 2.77 0.74 -6.35
CA GLN A 363 3.80 -0.28 -6.31
C GLN A 363 3.65 -1.14 -5.05
N ASP A 364 4.59 -2.04 -4.88
CA ASP A 364 4.68 -2.96 -3.76
C ASP A 364 5.13 -2.25 -2.48
N ASP A 365 4.60 -2.66 -1.31
CA ASP A 365 4.98 -2.09 -0.01
C ASP A 365 6.49 -2.14 0.24
N ALA A 366 7.16 -3.20 -0.21
CA ALA A 366 8.62 -3.32 -0.09
C ALA A 366 9.39 -2.20 -0.78
N LEU A 367 8.83 -1.59 -1.85
CA LEU A 367 9.42 -0.42 -2.49
C LEU A 367 9.28 0.82 -1.60
N LEU A 368 8.08 1.08 -1.08
CA LEU A 368 7.80 2.24 -0.24
C LEU A 368 8.53 2.18 1.09
N GLU A 369 8.61 0.99 1.71
CA GLU A 369 9.46 0.77 2.88
C GLU A 369 10.92 1.14 2.61
N MET A 370 11.43 0.82 1.42
CA MET A 370 12.80 1.20 1.05
C MET A 370 12.92 2.71 0.79
N CYS A 371 11.89 3.37 0.26
CA CYS A 371 11.86 4.83 0.17
C CYS A 371 11.99 5.46 1.55
N ASP A 372 11.24 4.97 2.54
CA ASP A 372 11.30 5.45 3.92
C ASP A 372 12.68 5.24 4.55
N LYS A 373 13.25 4.04 4.39
CA LYS A 373 14.52 3.62 5.01
C LYS A 373 15.75 4.25 4.35
N LEU A 374 15.72 4.43 3.04
CA LEU A 374 16.83 5.01 2.28
C LEU A 374 16.75 6.54 2.16
N GLY A 375 15.63 7.14 2.56
CA GLY A 375 15.40 8.56 2.37
C GLY A 375 15.21 8.88 0.88
N MET A 376 14.12 8.43 0.28
CA MET A 376 13.70 8.81 -1.06
C MET A 376 12.29 9.34 -1.00
N LEU A 377 12.10 10.61 -1.33
CA LEU A 377 10.77 11.20 -1.47
C LEU A 377 10.01 10.54 -2.61
N ALA A 378 8.69 10.41 -2.50
CA ALA A 378 7.88 9.69 -3.48
C ALA A 378 6.65 10.48 -3.95
N TRP A 379 6.35 10.34 -5.22
CA TRP A 379 5.08 10.65 -5.87
C TRP A 379 4.46 9.32 -6.31
N GLU A 380 3.32 8.97 -5.78
CA GLU A 380 2.57 7.79 -6.16
C GLU A 380 1.25 8.17 -6.85
N GLU A 381 0.81 7.37 -7.82
CA GLU A 381 -0.36 7.70 -8.64
C GLU A 381 -1.17 6.45 -9.02
N ILE A 382 -2.49 6.65 -9.25
CA ILE A 382 -3.36 5.63 -9.84
C ILE A 382 -3.33 5.70 -11.38
N PRO A 383 -3.57 4.58 -12.10
CA PRO A 383 -3.29 4.43 -13.52
C PRO A 383 -4.39 5.00 -14.46
N ILE A 384 -4.81 6.24 -14.29
CA ILE A 384 -5.70 6.90 -15.24
C ILE A 384 -4.85 7.61 -16.29
N ILE A 385 -4.79 7.04 -17.51
CA ILE A 385 -3.81 7.45 -18.53
C ILE A 385 -4.52 7.69 -19.86
N ASP A 386 -4.07 8.71 -20.61
CA ASP A 386 -4.43 9.02 -21.98
C ASP A 386 -5.89 9.48 -22.23
N ILE A 387 -6.88 8.84 -21.61
CA ILE A 387 -8.30 9.07 -21.93
C ILE A 387 -9.22 8.61 -20.80
N VAL A 388 -10.31 9.33 -20.57
CA VAL A 388 -11.44 8.90 -19.72
C VAL A 388 -12.53 8.32 -20.62
N PRO A 389 -12.85 7.02 -20.53
CA PRO A 389 -13.86 6.39 -21.34
C PRO A 389 -15.28 6.74 -20.89
N ASP A 390 -16.25 6.50 -21.77
CA ASP A 390 -17.68 6.53 -21.44
C ASP A 390 -18.16 5.13 -21.09
N THR A 391 -17.61 4.59 -20.02
CA THR A 391 -17.88 3.22 -19.56
C THR A 391 -18.53 3.28 -18.17
N PRO A 392 -19.73 2.71 -17.98
CA PRO A 392 -20.36 2.64 -16.67
C PRO A 392 -19.43 2.00 -15.62
N GLY A 393 -19.38 2.56 -14.42
CA GLY A 393 -18.55 2.08 -13.32
C GLY A 393 -17.08 2.56 -13.35
N TYR A 394 -16.61 3.15 -14.46
CA TYR A 394 -15.20 3.57 -14.56
C TYR A 394 -14.82 4.62 -13.50
N ALA A 395 -15.67 5.63 -13.32
CA ALA A 395 -15.40 6.70 -12.37
C ALA A 395 -15.40 6.19 -10.92
N GLU A 396 -16.34 5.32 -10.56
CA GLU A 396 -16.44 4.67 -9.25
C GLU A 396 -15.23 3.79 -8.96
N ASN A 397 -14.77 3.02 -9.96
CA ASN A 397 -13.56 2.22 -9.84
C ASN A 397 -12.30 3.10 -9.68
N CYS A 398 -12.21 4.24 -10.36
CA CYS A 398 -11.13 5.21 -10.16
C CYS A 398 -11.11 5.78 -8.74
N GLU A 399 -12.26 6.18 -8.20
CA GLU A 399 -12.38 6.68 -6.83
C GLU A 399 -11.98 5.60 -5.79
N ASN A 400 -12.45 4.36 -5.98
CA ASN A 400 -12.09 3.25 -5.10
C ASN A 400 -10.58 2.98 -5.12
N ASN A 401 -9.97 2.92 -6.31
CA ASN A 401 -8.53 2.72 -6.45
C ASN A 401 -7.72 3.85 -5.80
N LEU A 402 -8.20 5.10 -5.87
CA LEU A 402 -7.56 6.22 -5.20
C LEU A 402 -7.65 6.10 -3.67
N ARG A 403 -8.82 5.73 -3.12
CA ARG A 403 -8.99 5.49 -1.68
C ARG A 403 -8.12 4.34 -1.19
N GLU A 404 -8.08 3.24 -1.94
CA GLU A 404 -7.23 2.08 -1.64
C GLU A 404 -5.77 2.47 -1.59
N MET A 405 -5.24 3.13 -2.63
CA MET A 405 -3.86 3.59 -2.68
C MET A 405 -3.52 4.47 -1.48
N ILE A 406 -4.32 5.49 -1.21
CA ILE A 406 -4.05 6.43 -0.11
C ILE A 406 -4.10 5.71 1.24
N ARG A 407 -5.12 4.88 1.50
CA ARG A 407 -5.27 4.20 2.80
C ARG A 407 -4.21 3.14 3.03
N GLN A 408 -3.84 2.37 2.00
CA GLN A 408 -2.80 1.34 2.11
C GLN A 408 -1.42 1.94 2.36
N HIS A 409 -1.10 3.05 1.71
CA HIS A 409 0.22 3.67 1.77
C HIS A 409 0.28 4.94 2.64
N TYR A 410 -0.77 5.21 3.43
CA TYR A 410 -0.89 6.42 4.25
C TYR A 410 0.29 6.64 5.19
N ASN A 411 0.82 5.58 5.79
CA ASN A 411 1.82 5.65 6.86
C ASN A 411 3.25 5.93 6.38
N HIS A 412 3.51 5.94 5.05
CA HIS A 412 4.84 6.17 4.50
C HIS A 412 5.23 7.67 4.53
N PRO A 413 6.24 8.06 5.35
CA PRO A 413 6.71 9.44 5.39
C PRO A 413 7.41 9.88 4.09
N SER A 414 7.90 8.96 3.27
CA SER A 414 8.49 9.24 1.97
C SER A 414 7.52 9.86 0.97
N ILE A 415 6.25 9.49 1.02
CA ILE A 415 5.24 10.01 0.09
C ILE A 415 4.93 11.47 0.43
N ILE A 416 5.10 12.34 -0.56
CA ILE A 416 4.80 13.78 -0.47
C ILE A 416 3.69 14.21 -1.43
N THR A 417 3.39 13.37 -2.42
CA THR A 417 2.45 13.72 -3.50
C THR A 417 1.64 12.51 -3.92
N TRP A 418 0.31 12.69 -4.01
CA TRP A 418 -0.63 11.75 -4.60
C TRP A 418 -1.04 12.20 -5.99
N GLY A 419 -0.95 11.30 -6.98
CA GLY A 419 -1.33 11.56 -8.36
C GLY A 419 -2.51 10.71 -8.82
N TYR A 420 -3.25 11.18 -9.84
CA TYR A 420 -4.39 10.41 -10.35
C TYR A 420 -4.62 10.46 -11.86
N MET A 421 -3.94 11.30 -12.62
CA MET A 421 -4.03 11.32 -14.09
C MET A 421 -2.67 11.58 -14.73
N ASN A 422 -2.37 10.82 -15.78
CA ASN A 422 -1.18 11.03 -16.60
C ASN A 422 -1.57 11.24 -18.07
N GLU A 423 -1.15 12.39 -18.64
CA GLU A 423 -1.29 12.73 -20.08
C GLU A 423 -2.70 12.52 -20.64
N ILE A 424 -3.72 12.81 -19.81
CA ILE A 424 -5.11 12.45 -20.07
C ILE A 424 -5.71 13.04 -21.35
N LEU A 425 -5.11 14.07 -21.90
CA LEU A 425 -5.52 14.67 -23.18
C LEU A 425 -4.74 14.15 -24.40
N LEU A 426 -3.69 13.34 -24.21
CA LEU A 426 -2.79 12.91 -25.28
C LEU A 426 -3.52 12.09 -26.36
N VAL A 427 -4.24 11.05 -25.98
CA VAL A 427 -5.03 10.22 -26.89
C VAL A 427 -6.37 10.85 -27.18
N THR A 428 -6.99 11.54 -26.22
CA THR A 428 -8.24 12.26 -26.37
C THR A 428 -8.20 13.19 -27.58
N GLN A 429 -7.22 14.08 -27.65
CA GLN A 429 -7.08 15.07 -28.74
C GLN A 429 -6.67 14.42 -30.08
N ARG A 430 -6.01 13.28 -30.06
CA ARG A 430 -5.69 12.53 -31.28
C ARG A 430 -6.89 11.80 -31.86
N ARG A 431 -7.76 11.26 -30.99
CA ARG A 431 -8.93 10.45 -31.36
C ARG A 431 -10.12 11.30 -31.80
N TYR A 432 -10.43 12.37 -31.08
CA TYR A 432 -11.59 13.22 -31.31
C TYR A 432 -11.16 14.54 -31.97
N LYS A 433 -11.46 14.68 -33.28
CA LYS A 433 -11.06 15.85 -34.07
C LYS A 433 -12.16 16.88 -34.20
N LYS A 434 -13.41 16.47 -34.05
CA LYS A 434 -14.56 17.36 -34.12
C LYS A 434 -14.92 17.85 -32.73
N GLU A 435 -15.26 19.12 -32.61
CA GLU A 435 -15.59 19.74 -31.33
C GLU A 435 -16.80 19.07 -30.66
N GLU A 436 -17.81 18.68 -31.44
CA GLU A 436 -19.01 17.97 -30.97
C GLU A 436 -18.70 16.59 -30.34
N GLU A 437 -17.64 15.91 -30.77
CA GLU A 437 -17.18 14.64 -30.21
C GLU A 437 -16.24 14.85 -29.04
N LEU A 438 -15.41 15.88 -29.08
CA LEU A 438 -14.40 16.19 -28.10
C LEU A 438 -15.01 16.77 -26.80
N LYS A 439 -15.96 17.68 -26.92
CA LYS A 439 -16.57 18.39 -25.78
C LYS A 439 -17.10 17.44 -24.69
N PRO A 440 -17.92 16.41 -24.98
CA PRO A 440 -18.40 15.48 -23.94
C PRO A 440 -17.26 14.73 -23.22
N VAL A 441 -16.16 14.42 -23.92
CA VAL A 441 -14.99 13.74 -23.33
C VAL A 441 -14.26 14.67 -22.37
N LEU A 442 -14.09 15.94 -22.74
CA LEU A 442 -13.47 16.94 -21.86
C LEU A 442 -14.31 17.21 -20.62
N GLU A 443 -15.63 17.36 -20.76
CA GLU A 443 -16.57 17.54 -19.64
C GLU A 443 -16.51 16.36 -18.66
N ARG A 444 -16.49 15.13 -19.18
CA ARG A 444 -16.33 13.91 -18.37
C ARG A 444 -14.98 13.84 -17.67
N THR A 445 -13.89 14.22 -18.36
CA THR A 445 -12.55 14.26 -17.79
C THR A 445 -12.45 15.28 -16.66
N LEU A 446 -12.97 16.48 -16.84
CA LEU A 446 -13.03 17.51 -15.79
C LEU A 446 -13.89 17.07 -14.59
N SER A 447 -15.06 16.46 -14.86
CA SER A 447 -15.92 15.92 -13.81
C SER A 447 -15.20 14.87 -12.97
N LEU A 448 -14.52 13.92 -13.61
CA LEU A 448 -13.75 12.89 -12.91
C LEU A 448 -12.58 13.48 -12.13
N ALA A 449 -11.84 14.43 -12.70
CA ALA A 449 -10.72 15.08 -12.02
C ALA A 449 -11.17 15.79 -10.73
N ASN A 450 -12.29 16.53 -10.77
CA ASN A 450 -12.86 17.18 -9.59
C ASN A 450 -13.36 16.17 -8.54
N ARG A 451 -13.96 15.04 -8.96
CA ARG A 451 -14.38 13.97 -8.04
C ARG A 451 -13.17 13.37 -7.33
N LEU A 452 -12.09 13.08 -8.07
CA LEU A 452 -10.86 12.50 -7.54
C LEU A 452 -10.13 13.45 -6.60
N GLU A 453 -10.08 14.76 -6.93
CA GLU A 453 -9.50 15.76 -6.03
C GLU A 453 -10.25 15.82 -4.71
N LYS A 454 -11.58 15.78 -4.75
CA LYS A 454 -12.41 15.74 -3.54
C LYS A 454 -12.11 14.50 -2.71
N VAL A 455 -12.06 13.31 -3.33
CA VAL A 455 -11.72 12.05 -2.65
C VAL A 455 -10.34 12.13 -2.00
N LEU A 456 -9.33 12.64 -2.72
CA LEU A 456 -7.97 12.78 -2.20
C LEU A 456 -7.93 13.66 -0.96
N LYS A 457 -8.58 14.82 -0.99
CA LYS A 457 -8.61 15.75 0.15
C LYS A 457 -9.39 15.22 1.35
N GLU A 458 -10.42 14.39 1.11
CA GLU A 458 -11.14 13.68 2.17
C GLU A 458 -10.26 12.62 2.85
N GLU A 459 -9.47 11.87 2.07
CA GLU A 459 -8.62 10.80 2.60
C GLU A 459 -7.32 11.33 3.23
N ASP A 460 -6.67 12.31 2.59
CA ASP A 460 -5.41 12.88 3.06
C ASP A 460 -5.26 14.36 2.71
N SER A 461 -5.43 15.22 3.71
CA SER A 461 -5.20 16.67 3.59
C SER A 461 -3.76 17.10 3.91
N THR A 462 -2.86 16.16 4.19
CA THR A 462 -1.48 16.46 4.61
C THR A 462 -0.48 16.44 3.46
N ARG A 463 -0.85 15.83 2.33
CA ARG A 463 -0.04 15.74 1.13
C ARG A 463 -0.68 16.50 -0.02
N VAL A 464 0.14 16.92 -0.97
CA VAL A 464 -0.33 17.64 -2.15
C VAL A 464 -0.86 16.67 -3.21
N SER A 465 -1.84 17.14 -3.97
CA SER A 465 -2.35 16.46 -5.15
C SER A 465 -1.60 16.87 -6.42
N THR A 466 -1.53 15.98 -7.41
CA THR A 466 -0.90 16.28 -8.69
C THR A 466 -1.53 15.50 -9.84
N MET A 467 -1.43 16.08 -11.04
CA MET A 467 -1.59 15.41 -12.33
C MET A 467 -0.35 15.61 -13.18
N ALA A 468 -0.03 14.65 -14.06
CA ALA A 468 1.05 14.81 -15.02
C ALA A 468 0.49 15.13 -16.41
N PHE A 469 0.96 16.19 -17.00
CA PHE A 469 0.54 16.67 -18.32
C PHE A 469 1.65 16.49 -19.36
N HIS A 470 1.31 16.12 -20.59
CA HIS A 470 2.27 16.26 -21.68
C HIS A 470 2.41 17.73 -22.08
N GLY A 471 3.51 18.11 -22.72
CA GLY A 471 3.80 19.50 -23.08
C GLY A 471 2.79 20.12 -24.04
N SER A 472 1.62 20.51 -23.52
CA SER A 472 0.53 21.15 -24.27
C SER A 472 -0.21 22.14 -23.38
N ASN A 473 -0.45 23.35 -23.90
CA ASN A 473 -1.22 24.36 -23.18
C ASN A 473 -2.70 24.02 -23.01
N SER A 474 -3.22 23.05 -23.76
CA SER A 474 -4.62 22.65 -23.72
C SER A 474 -5.11 22.21 -22.33
N TYR A 475 -4.24 21.76 -21.45
CA TYR A 475 -4.62 21.46 -20.06
C TYR A 475 -5.07 22.68 -19.29
N ASN A 476 -4.39 23.81 -19.50
CA ASN A 476 -4.78 25.10 -18.90
C ASN A 476 -6.05 25.66 -19.57
N GLU A 477 -6.15 25.55 -20.90
CA GLU A 477 -7.31 25.99 -21.67
C GLU A 477 -8.61 25.29 -21.25
N VAL A 478 -8.55 23.98 -20.94
CA VAL A 478 -9.71 23.22 -20.46
C VAL A 478 -9.90 23.31 -18.94
N GLY A 479 -9.00 23.94 -18.19
CA GLY A 479 -9.10 24.16 -16.75
C GLY A 479 -8.57 23.03 -15.85
N LEU A 480 -7.95 21.98 -16.40
CA LEU A 480 -7.35 20.90 -15.61
C LEU A 480 -6.21 21.37 -14.73
N GLY A 481 -5.43 22.36 -15.20
CA GLY A 481 -4.31 22.91 -14.44
C GLY A 481 -4.68 23.62 -13.13
N ASN A 482 -5.98 23.92 -12.92
CA ASN A 482 -6.47 24.60 -11.72
C ASN A 482 -7.07 23.66 -10.66
N ILE A 483 -7.04 22.35 -10.87
CA ILE A 483 -7.71 21.38 -9.96
C ILE A 483 -6.77 20.92 -8.87
N THR A 484 -5.55 20.51 -9.21
CA THR A 484 -4.56 19.98 -8.27
C THR A 484 -3.69 21.06 -7.63
N ASP A 485 -3.10 20.75 -6.47
CA ASP A 485 -2.19 21.67 -5.78
C ASP A 485 -0.95 21.99 -6.61
N ILE A 486 -0.42 21.01 -7.33
CA ILE A 486 0.73 21.15 -8.22
C ILE A 486 0.51 20.39 -9.52
N VAL A 487 1.24 20.76 -10.56
CA VAL A 487 1.24 20.11 -11.87
C VAL A 487 2.63 19.58 -12.20
N GLY A 488 2.69 18.32 -12.68
CA GLY A 488 3.89 17.74 -13.26
C GLY A 488 3.85 17.82 -14.79
N TRP A 489 4.92 18.30 -15.42
CA TRP A 489 5.03 18.33 -16.88
C TRP A 489 5.93 17.22 -17.38
N ASN A 490 5.42 16.33 -18.24
CA ASN A 490 6.20 15.37 -19.01
C ASN A 490 6.74 16.06 -20.27
N LEU A 491 7.97 16.52 -20.21
CA LEU A 491 8.62 17.27 -21.29
C LEU A 491 9.76 16.46 -21.88
N TYR A 492 9.83 16.42 -23.22
CA TYR A 492 10.75 15.57 -23.97
C TYR A 492 11.51 16.35 -25.05
N GLN A 493 11.84 17.62 -24.77
CA GLN A 493 12.58 18.49 -25.69
C GLN A 493 13.96 17.88 -26.03
N GLY A 494 14.28 17.82 -27.33
CA GLY A 494 15.49 17.17 -27.79
C GLY A 494 15.46 15.64 -27.84
N TRP A 495 14.33 14.99 -27.42
CA TRP A 495 14.15 13.53 -27.49
C TRP A 495 13.15 13.13 -28.59
N TYR A 496 11.88 13.51 -28.48
CA TYR A 496 10.85 13.26 -29.52
C TYR A 496 10.78 14.40 -30.55
N GLY A 497 11.37 15.56 -30.28
CA GLY A 497 11.37 16.73 -31.15
C GLY A 497 11.86 17.97 -30.38
N GLY A 498 11.89 19.11 -31.08
CA GLY A 498 12.39 20.36 -30.52
C GLY A 498 13.89 20.37 -30.25
N ASP A 499 14.33 21.33 -29.48
CA ASP A 499 15.71 21.51 -29.02
C ASP A 499 15.80 21.71 -27.51
N LEU A 500 17.01 21.73 -26.96
CA LEU A 500 17.22 21.87 -25.51
C LEU A 500 16.72 23.19 -24.94
N THR A 501 16.62 24.25 -25.76
CA THR A 501 16.10 25.57 -25.33
C THR A 501 14.57 25.56 -25.22
N GLY A 502 13.91 24.55 -25.78
CA GLY A 502 12.46 24.36 -25.70
C GLY A 502 11.93 24.19 -24.27
N PHE A 503 12.76 23.66 -23.34
CA PHE A 503 12.37 23.57 -21.92
C PHE A 503 12.12 24.94 -21.32
N GLU A 504 13.07 25.86 -21.45
CA GLU A 504 12.98 27.21 -20.90
C GLU A 504 11.78 27.96 -21.50
N ARG A 505 11.63 27.91 -22.83
CA ARG A 505 10.50 28.55 -23.52
C ARG A 505 9.17 28.05 -22.98
N PHE A 506 8.96 26.73 -22.96
CA PHE A 506 7.70 26.13 -22.49
C PHE A 506 7.39 26.53 -21.05
N LEU A 507 8.37 26.42 -20.13
CA LEU A 507 8.17 26.74 -18.71
C LEU A 507 7.97 28.23 -18.44
N THR A 508 8.41 29.11 -19.33
CA THR A 508 8.18 30.56 -19.22
C THR A 508 6.76 30.93 -19.68
N GLU A 509 6.18 30.13 -20.56
CA GLU A 509 4.83 30.33 -21.10
C GLU A 509 3.73 29.78 -20.17
N GLN A 510 4.04 28.84 -19.24
CA GLN A 510 3.12 28.26 -18.28
C GLN A 510 3.07 29.06 -16.97
#